data_0feac729e5ee83effb91380941a6204a
#
_entry.id   0feac729e5ee83effb91380941a6204a
#
_cell.length_a   1.000
_cell.length_b   1.000
_cell.length_c   1.000
_cell.angle_alpha   90.00
_cell.angle_beta   90.00
_cell.angle_gamma   90.00
#
_symmetry.space_group_name_H-M   'P 1'
#
loop_
_entity.id
_entity.type
_entity.pdbx_description
1 polymer ?
#
loop_
_entity_poly.entity_id
_entity_poly.type
_entity_poly.pdbx_seq_one_letter_code
_entity_poly.pdbx_strand_id
1 'polypeptide(L)'
;MGLLQETCDAIHSRSKEIEQHIIKNWNDASDSKQYGRLVNMVAQYGAATNQKNVTIPKPCMIIASADHGVADMGVSAYPKETTVGMTQNYLIPKGAGANSLANYCGAHMEVIDMGIDADMSWVPGLRSHKLGMGTKNFVEEPAMTREQAIEGIETGIKLVQEKMANGYNVFLVGEMGISNTTASALMTAKFAGLTAEEATGRGTNISDERLKLKQRIVHDVLVKYQDIPKDDAIGILATVGGFEFTCIVGVILGAAAHHGMVIIDGFNTSACALVAKTLVPASMDYVMASHLSAEKAAKSSLQNLGLDAYVDLGLCLGEASGGSVQMGMLDLAVHMYKSVTGGKA
;
A
#
# COMPACT_ATOMS: atom_id res chain seq x y z
N MET A 1 -6.64 -4.78 25.75
CA MET A 1 -6.46 -5.19 24.36
C MET A 1 -5.31 -4.38 23.77
N GLY A 2 -4.55 -4.88 22.80
CA GLY A 2 -3.52 -4.09 22.12
C GLY A 2 -4.14 -3.16 21.07
N LEU A 3 -3.38 -2.14 20.65
CA LEU A 3 -3.85 -1.14 19.68
C LEU A 3 -4.34 -1.76 18.36
N LEU A 4 -3.66 -2.79 17.85
CA LEU A 4 -4.08 -3.50 16.65
C LEU A 4 -5.50 -4.08 16.80
N GLN A 5 -5.79 -4.76 17.92
CA GLN A 5 -7.11 -5.37 18.13
C GLN A 5 -8.20 -4.30 18.25
N GLU A 6 -7.95 -3.24 19.02
CA GLU A 6 -8.88 -2.11 19.15
C GLU A 6 -9.18 -1.44 17.81
N THR A 7 -8.14 -1.30 16.97
CA THR A 7 -8.29 -0.75 15.61
C THR A 7 -9.12 -1.69 14.73
N CYS A 8 -8.85 -2.99 14.74
CA CYS A 8 -9.61 -3.96 13.96
C CYS A 8 -11.09 -3.98 14.35
N ASP A 9 -11.40 -3.92 15.64
CA ASP A 9 -12.76 -3.92 16.17
C ASP A 9 -13.53 -2.64 15.81
N ALA A 10 -12.84 -1.53 15.60
CA ALA A 10 -13.43 -0.25 15.20
C ALA A 10 -13.75 -0.15 13.70
N ILE A 11 -13.25 -1.07 12.87
CA ILE A 11 -13.46 -1.01 11.41
C ILE A 11 -14.82 -1.60 11.04
N HIS A 12 -15.68 -0.78 10.46
CA HIS A 12 -16.98 -1.16 9.93
C HIS A 12 -17.07 -0.82 8.44
N SER A 13 -18.07 -1.39 7.75
CA SER A 13 -18.31 -1.02 6.35
C SER A 13 -18.62 0.47 6.20
N ARG A 14 -18.12 1.09 5.11
CA ARG A 14 -18.41 2.48 4.78
C ARG A 14 -19.91 2.74 4.62
N SER A 15 -20.33 3.98 4.79
CA SER A 15 -21.74 4.37 4.75
C SER A 15 -22.35 4.25 3.35
N LYS A 16 -23.21 3.26 3.15
CA LYS A 16 -24.00 3.11 1.91
C LYS A 16 -24.98 4.29 1.72
N GLU A 17 -25.46 4.89 2.79
CA GLU A 17 -26.33 6.06 2.74
C GLU A 17 -25.60 7.26 2.10
N ILE A 18 -24.36 7.52 2.53
CA ILE A 18 -23.55 8.61 1.97
C ILE A 18 -23.22 8.32 0.50
N GLU A 19 -22.82 7.08 0.18
CA GLU A 19 -22.53 6.67 -1.20
C GLU A 19 -23.73 6.94 -2.12
N GLN A 20 -24.91 6.48 -1.73
CA GLN A 20 -26.16 6.70 -2.49
C GLN A 20 -26.56 8.19 -2.57
N HIS A 21 -26.34 8.95 -1.50
CA HIS A 21 -26.60 10.39 -1.49
C HIS A 21 -25.75 11.13 -2.53
N ILE A 22 -24.44 10.82 -2.60
CA ILE A 22 -23.54 11.45 -3.57
C ILE A 22 -23.94 11.08 -5.01
N ILE A 23 -24.23 9.80 -5.28
CA ILE A 23 -24.68 9.35 -6.59
C ILE A 23 -26.00 10.04 -6.97
N LYS A 24 -26.94 10.14 -6.03
CA LYS A 24 -28.21 10.81 -6.27
C LYS A 24 -28.01 12.29 -6.60
N ASN A 25 -27.19 13.03 -5.83
CA ASN A 25 -26.92 14.44 -6.08
C ASN A 25 -26.32 14.66 -7.47
N TRP A 26 -25.45 13.77 -7.92
CA TRP A 26 -24.91 13.84 -9.27
C TRP A 26 -25.98 13.61 -10.34
N ASN A 27 -26.85 12.60 -10.14
CA ASN A 27 -27.96 12.30 -11.05
C ASN A 27 -29.00 13.44 -11.12
N ASP A 28 -29.30 14.08 -10.00
CA ASP A 28 -30.25 15.21 -9.95
C ASP A 28 -29.71 16.44 -10.72
N ALA A 29 -28.39 16.59 -10.79
CA ALA A 29 -27.72 17.70 -11.46
C ALA A 29 -27.37 17.42 -12.93
N SER A 30 -27.07 16.16 -13.28
CA SER A 30 -26.67 15.74 -14.62
C SER A 30 -26.79 14.21 -14.74
N ASP A 31 -26.80 13.66 -15.97
CA ASP A 31 -26.76 12.21 -16.17
C ASP A 31 -25.41 11.65 -15.74
N SER A 32 -25.35 11.09 -14.53
CA SER A 32 -24.11 10.55 -13.94
C SER A 32 -23.47 9.43 -14.76
N LYS A 33 -24.24 8.72 -15.58
CA LYS A 33 -23.72 7.63 -16.45
C LYS A 33 -22.68 8.15 -17.45
N GLN A 34 -22.77 9.42 -17.83
CA GLN A 34 -21.80 10.02 -18.76
C GLN A 34 -20.42 10.22 -18.15
N TYR A 35 -20.32 10.23 -16.81
CA TYR A 35 -19.05 10.41 -16.07
C TYR A 35 -18.39 9.08 -15.68
N GLY A 36 -19.07 7.95 -15.94
CA GLY A 36 -18.52 6.61 -15.75
C GLY A 36 -17.97 6.39 -14.34
N ARG A 37 -16.75 5.88 -14.24
CA ARG A 37 -16.11 5.52 -12.97
C ARG A 37 -15.76 6.72 -12.07
N LEU A 38 -15.75 7.95 -12.57
CA LEU A 38 -15.50 9.15 -11.75
C LEU A 38 -16.57 9.32 -10.66
N VAL A 39 -17.84 8.98 -10.98
CA VAL A 39 -18.94 8.99 -9.99
C VAL A 39 -18.63 8.05 -8.83
N ASN A 40 -18.18 6.83 -9.16
CA ASN A 40 -17.86 5.82 -8.14
C ASN A 40 -16.68 6.25 -7.26
N MET A 41 -15.69 6.94 -7.85
CA MET A 41 -14.54 7.50 -7.11
C MET A 41 -15.00 8.47 -6.02
N VAL A 42 -15.82 9.45 -6.39
CA VAL A 42 -16.32 10.47 -5.46
C VAL A 42 -17.25 9.85 -4.42
N ALA A 43 -18.13 8.94 -4.83
CA ALA A 43 -19.04 8.25 -3.93
C ALA A 43 -18.29 7.39 -2.91
N GLN A 44 -17.27 6.63 -3.36
CA GLN A 44 -16.41 5.87 -2.47
C GLN A 44 -15.63 6.77 -1.51
N TYR A 45 -15.02 7.85 -2.02
CA TYR A 45 -14.27 8.80 -1.20
C TYR A 45 -15.15 9.45 -0.11
N GLY A 46 -16.31 9.97 -0.49
CA GLY A 46 -17.24 10.59 0.47
C GLY A 46 -17.75 9.59 1.51
N ALA A 47 -18.09 8.36 1.09
CA ALA A 47 -18.55 7.31 1.98
C ALA A 47 -17.44 6.83 2.94
N ALA A 48 -16.22 6.65 2.46
CA ALA A 48 -15.08 6.24 3.26
C ALA A 48 -14.69 7.32 4.28
N THR A 49 -14.72 8.60 3.88
CA THR A 49 -14.35 9.72 4.74
C THR A 49 -15.54 10.29 5.54
N ASN A 50 -16.68 9.60 5.51
CA ASN A 50 -17.92 9.98 6.22
C ASN A 50 -18.41 11.41 5.89
N GLN A 51 -18.30 11.82 4.61
CA GLN A 51 -18.64 13.17 4.14
C GLN A 51 -19.83 13.13 3.19
N LYS A 52 -21.01 13.59 3.64
CA LYS A 52 -22.15 13.85 2.73
C LYS A 52 -21.85 15.05 1.81
N ASN A 53 -21.21 16.08 2.34
CA ASN A 53 -20.71 17.23 1.60
C ASN A 53 -19.23 17.02 1.33
N VAL A 54 -18.94 16.51 0.15
CA VAL A 54 -17.57 16.10 -0.22
C VAL A 54 -16.62 17.30 -0.27
N THR A 55 -15.54 17.23 0.47
CA THR A 55 -14.46 18.23 0.45
C THR A 55 -13.33 17.82 -0.49
N ILE A 56 -12.49 18.79 -0.87
CA ILE A 56 -11.28 18.51 -1.63
C ILE A 56 -10.37 17.61 -0.78
N PRO A 57 -9.86 16.50 -1.35
CA PRO A 57 -8.96 15.59 -0.65
C PRO A 57 -7.68 16.30 -0.16
N LYS A 58 -7.20 15.92 1.03
CA LYS A 58 -5.93 16.41 1.56
C LYS A 58 -4.98 15.22 1.71
N PRO A 59 -4.10 14.97 0.71
CA PRO A 59 -3.30 13.77 0.66
C PRO A 59 -2.04 13.83 1.52
N CYS A 60 -1.69 12.70 2.15
CA CYS A 60 -0.40 12.42 2.75
C CYS A 60 0.20 11.19 2.07
N MET A 61 1.39 11.31 1.49
CA MET A 61 2.16 10.20 0.94
C MET A 61 3.04 9.62 2.03
N ILE A 62 2.92 8.32 2.28
CA ILE A 62 3.73 7.59 3.25
C ILE A 62 4.59 6.59 2.50
N ILE A 63 5.92 6.78 2.55
CA ILE A 63 6.90 5.84 2.01
C ILE A 63 7.58 5.15 3.19
N ALA A 64 7.33 3.86 3.37
CA ALA A 64 8.00 3.04 4.36
C ALA A 64 9.21 2.34 3.72
N SER A 65 10.35 2.36 4.40
CA SER A 65 11.61 1.79 3.88
C SER A 65 12.16 0.73 4.83
N ALA A 66 12.62 -0.40 4.28
CA ALA A 66 13.33 -1.43 5.01
C ALA A 66 14.18 -2.31 4.08
N ASP A 67 15.20 -2.95 4.62
CA ASP A 67 15.97 -3.96 3.92
C ASP A 67 15.44 -5.37 4.15
N HIS A 68 15.65 -6.23 3.16
CA HIS A 68 15.22 -7.62 3.15
C HIS A 68 16.42 -8.56 3.14
N GLY A 69 16.48 -9.53 4.06
CA GLY A 69 17.54 -10.53 4.10
C GLY A 69 17.63 -11.38 2.82
N VAL A 70 16.52 -11.56 2.10
CA VAL A 70 16.52 -12.28 0.81
C VAL A 70 17.28 -11.55 -0.30
N ALA A 71 17.64 -10.28 -0.12
CA ALA A 71 18.46 -9.55 -1.10
C ALA A 71 19.81 -10.20 -1.34
N ASP A 72 20.39 -10.82 -0.32
CA ASP A 72 21.66 -11.53 -0.40
C ASP A 72 21.63 -12.77 -1.33
N MET A 73 20.43 -13.23 -1.70
CA MET A 73 20.23 -14.32 -2.67
C MET A 73 20.35 -13.87 -4.15
N GLY A 74 20.60 -12.59 -4.41
CA GLY A 74 20.78 -12.06 -5.77
C GLY A 74 19.53 -12.02 -6.63
N VAL A 75 18.35 -11.89 -6.01
CA VAL A 75 17.04 -11.87 -6.68
C VAL A 75 16.64 -10.50 -7.26
N SER A 76 17.45 -9.46 -7.06
CA SER A 76 17.26 -8.10 -7.60
C SER A 76 18.38 -7.71 -8.57
N ALA A 77 18.10 -6.77 -9.47
CA ALA A 77 19.12 -6.17 -10.34
C ALA A 77 19.99 -5.14 -9.60
N TYR A 78 19.48 -4.59 -8.51
CA TYR A 78 20.16 -3.58 -7.70
C TYR A 78 20.74 -4.18 -6.42
N PRO A 79 21.88 -3.66 -5.94
CA PRO A 79 22.44 -4.06 -4.65
C PRO A 79 21.58 -3.50 -3.50
N LYS A 80 21.69 -4.13 -2.33
CA LYS A 80 20.92 -3.82 -1.11
C LYS A 80 21.07 -2.34 -0.69
N GLU A 81 22.27 -1.79 -0.82
CA GLU A 81 22.61 -0.40 -0.47
C GLU A 81 21.79 0.64 -1.24
N THR A 82 21.13 0.23 -2.32
CA THR A 82 20.20 1.11 -3.07
C THR A 82 19.05 1.59 -2.20
N THR A 83 18.60 0.80 -1.21
CA THR A 83 17.57 1.20 -0.24
C THR A 83 17.99 2.46 0.51
N VAL A 84 19.23 2.49 1.00
CA VAL A 84 19.82 3.66 1.68
C VAL A 84 19.83 4.89 0.76
N GLY A 85 20.38 4.73 -0.45
CA GLY A 85 20.50 5.82 -1.42
C GLY A 85 19.15 6.39 -1.83
N MET A 86 18.15 5.55 -2.05
CA MET A 86 16.80 6.00 -2.42
C MET A 86 16.08 6.67 -1.26
N THR A 87 16.18 6.14 -0.05
CA THR A 87 15.58 6.76 1.15
C THR A 87 16.18 8.14 1.41
N GLN A 88 17.50 8.30 1.25
CA GLN A 88 18.16 9.60 1.30
C GLN A 88 17.65 10.53 0.19
N ASN A 89 17.48 10.03 -1.03
CA ASN A 89 17.06 10.81 -2.20
C ASN A 89 15.67 11.44 -2.02
N TYR A 90 14.75 10.79 -1.30
CA TYR A 90 13.43 11.38 -1.00
C TYR A 90 13.50 12.64 -0.15
N LEU A 91 14.49 12.77 0.72
CA LEU A 91 14.53 13.79 1.77
C LEU A 91 15.55 14.89 1.55
N ILE A 92 16.73 14.56 1.01
CA ILE A 92 17.83 15.53 0.83
C ILE A 92 17.78 16.16 -0.55
N PRO A 93 18.16 15.46 -1.67
CA PRO A 93 18.09 16.08 -2.99
C PRO A 93 16.66 16.18 -3.51
N LYS A 94 15.73 15.35 -2.99
CA LYS A 94 14.34 15.26 -3.43
C LYS A 94 14.23 15.03 -4.95
N GLY A 95 15.12 14.19 -5.47
CA GLY A 95 15.27 13.90 -6.89
C GLY A 95 14.54 12.66 -7.38
N ALA A 96 13.80 11.94 -6.50
CA ALA A 96 13.04 10.76 -6.89
C ALA A 96 11.78 11.13 -7.66
N GLY A 97 11.28 10.20 -8.50
CA GLY A 97 10.01 10.35 -9.18
C GLY A 97 8.84 10.59 -8.21
N ALA A 98 8.86 9.93 -7.06
CA ALA A 98 7.89 10.12 -5.98
C ALA A 98 7.81 11.58 -5.50
N ASN A 99 8.94 12.31 -5.42
CA ASN A 99 8.93 13.72 -5.02
C ASN A 99 8.18 14.60 -6.03
N SER A 100 8.44 14.40 -7.33
CA SER A 100 7.74 15.14 -8.40
C SER A 100 6.24 14.87 -8.38
N LEU A 101 5.87 13.61 -8.19
CA LEU A 101 4.47 13.18 -8.16
C LEU A 101 3.75 13.69 -6.90
N ALA A 102 4.39 13.64 -5.73
CA ALA A 102 3.85 14.21 -4.49
C ALA A 102 3.61 15.72 -4.62
N ASN A 103 4.59 16.44 -5.17
CA ASN A 103 4.46 17.87 -5.44
C ASN A 103 3.30 18.17 -6.40
N TYR A 104 3.14 17.37 -7.47
CA TYR A 104 2.06 17.55 -8.44
C TYR A 104 0.67 17.37 -7.82
N CYS A 105 0.46 16.33 -7.02
CA CYS A 105 -0.83 16.08 -6.38
C CYS A 105 -1.00 16.78 -5.01
N GLY A 106 -0.06 17.65 -4.62
CA GLY A 106 -0.12 18.40 -3.35
C GLY A 106 -0.01 17.52 -2.10
N ALA A 107 0.57 16.32 -2.21
CA ALA A 107 0.71 15.42 -1.09
C ALA A 107 1.87 15.82 -0.17
N HIS A 108 1.62 15.86 1.12
CA HIS A 108 2.69 15.87 2.13
C HIS A 108 3.39 14.52 2.15
N MET A 109 4.72 14.52 2.02
CA MET A 109 5.50 13.27 2.02
C MET A 109 6.08 13.00 3.40
N GLU A 110 5.82 11.81 3.92
CA GLU A 110 6.47 11.22 5.09
C GLU A 110 7.32 10.02 4.66
N VAL A 111 8.55 9.96 5.11
CA VAL A 111 9.44 8.82 4.87
C VAL A 111 9.80 8.18 6.20
N ILE A 112 9.57 6.87 6.28
CA ILE A 112 9.66 6.11 7.53
C ILE A 112 10.72 5.01 7.35
N ASP A 113 11.72 5.01 8.21
CA ASP A 113 12.67 3.89 8.32
C ASP A 113 12.10 2.84 9.27
N MET A 114 11.63 1.74 8.70
CA MET A 114 11.09 0.59 9.44
C MET A 114 12.16 -0.47 9.73
N GLY A 115 13.32 -0.38 9.07
CA GLY A 115 14.39 -1.35 9.26
C GLY A 115 15.41 -1.37 8.12
N ILE A 116 15.96 -0.23 7.75
CA ILE A 116 17.10 -0.14 6.84
C ILE A 116 18.34 -0.65 7.59
N ASP A 117 19.14 -1.51 6.96
CA ASP A 117 20.36 -2.11 7.52
C ASP A 117 21.56 -1.15 7.44
N ALA A 118 21.36 0.07 7.92
CA ALA A 118 22.36 1.12 8.01
C ALA A 118 21.96 2.15 9.09
N ASP A 119 22.93 2.89 9.60
CA ASP A 119 22.65 4.10 10.39
C ASP A 119 22.17 5.23 9.47
N MET A 120 20.92 5.62 9.63
CA MET A 120 20.25 6.68 8.86
C MET A 120 19.95 7.91 9.74
N SER A 121 20.45 7.98 10.96
CA SER A 121 20.18 9.06 11.94
C SER A 121 20.61 10.44 11.44
N TRP A 122 21.53 10.49 10.49
CA TRP A 122 22.04 11.70 9.85
C TRP A 122 21.14 12.27 8.74
N VAL A 123 20.08 11.55 8.33
CA VAL A 123 19.17 11.99 7.27
C VAL A 123 18.06 12.86 7.87
N PRO A 124 18.05 14.18 7.59
CA PRO A 124 17.08 15.09 8.17
C PRO A 124 15.67 14.79 7.65
N GLY A 125 14.70 14.72 8.55
CA GLY A 125 13.29 14.48 8.23
C GLY A 125 12.92 13.00 8.09
N LEU A 126 13.87 12.07 8.17
CA LEU A 126 13.60 10.65 8.23
C LEU A 126 13.04 10.27 9.62
N ARG A 127 11.88 9.65 9.64
CA ARG A 127 11.31 9.13 10.91
C ARG A 127 11.78 7.70 11.12
N SER A 128 12.52 7.47 12.21
CA SER A 128 13.01 6.13 12.54
C SER A 128 12.03 5.40 13.45
N HIS A 129 11.56 4.26 12.97
CA HIS A 129 10.76 3.28 13.69
C HIS A 129 11.26 1.86 13.42
N LYS A 130 12.61 1.70 13.43
CA LYS A 130 13.27 0.43 13.11
C LYS A 130 12.81 -0.70 14.01
N LEU A 131 12.32 -1.78 13.39
CA LEU A 131 12.02 -3.05 14.04
C LEU A 131 13.26 -3.96 14.11
N GLY A 132 14.28 -3.66 13.32
CA GLY A 132 15.55 -4.36 13.21
C GLY A 132 16.44 -3.74 12.13
N MET A 133 17.62 -4.31 11.92
CA MET A 133 18.56 -3.96 10.87
C MET A 133 18.33 -4.90 9.68
N GLY A 134 17.31 -4.62 8.85
CA GLY A 134 16.80 -5.53 7.84
C GLY A 134 16.02 -6.71 8.42
N THR A 135 15.16 -7.34 7.60
CA THR A 135 14.52 -8.62 7.98
C THR A 135 15.54 -9.76 7.92
N LYS A 136 15.20 -10.88 8.55
CA LYS A 136 15.90 -12.13 8.29
C LYS A 136 15.62 -12.63 6.87
N ASN A 137 16.49 -13.55 6.40
CA ASN A 137 16.27 -14.22 5.14
C ASN A 137 15.25 -15.36 5.33
N PHE A 138 14.06 -15.21 4.76
CA PHE A 138 12.98 -16.19 4.90
C PHE A 138 13.29 -17.55 4.23
N VAL A 139 14.34 -17.64 3.43
CA VAL A 139 14.85 -18.94 2.96
C VAL A 139 15.40 -19.77 4.14
N GLU A 140 15.99 -19.10 5.14
CA GLU A 140 16.62 -19.74 6.30
C GLU A 140 15.69 -19.82 7.49
N GLU A 141 15.10 -18.67 7.90
CA GLU A 141 14.23 -18.52 9.06
C GLU A 141 13.12 -17.49 8.75
N PRO A 142 12.05 -17.37 9.54
CA PRO A 142 11.03 -16.33 9.34
C PRO A 142 11.63 -14.92 9.26
N ALA A 143 11.08 -14.07 8.39
CA ALA A 143 11.58 -12.71 8.15
C ALA A 143 11.64 -11.85 9.40
N MET A 144 10.68 -12.03 10.31
CA MET A 144 10.57 -11.32 11.58
C MET A 144 9.74 -12.13 12.59
N THR A 145 9.70 -11.69 13.84
CA THR A 145 8.79 -12.27 14.84
C THR A 145 7.36 -11.74 14.65
N ARG A 146 6.38 -12.43 15.22
CA ARG A 146 4.99 -11.95 15.20
C ARG A 146 4.83 -10.63 15.97
N GLU A 147 5.58 -10.47 17.05
CA GLU A 147 5.61 -9.25 17.87
C GLU A 147 6.13 -8.07 17.04
N GLN A 148 7.20 -8.24 16.27
CA GLN A 148 7.73 -7.22 15.37
C GLN A 148 6.70 -6.87 14.28
N ALA A 149 6.00 -7.86 13.72
CA ALA A 149 4.95 -7.61 12.74
C ALA A 149 3.80 -6.78 13.33
N ILE A 150 3.36 -7.10 14.55
CA ILE A 150 2.31 -6.34 15.26
C ILE A 150 2.80 -4.91 15.59
N GLU A 151 4.02 -4.75 16.10
CA GLU A 151 4.61 -3.44 16.42
C GLU A 151 4.69 -2.54 15.18
N GLY A 152 5.09 -3.11 14.03
CA GLY A 152 5.14 -2.36 12.79
C GLY A 152 3.75 -1.95 12.29
N ILE A 153 2.74 -2.81 12.43
CA ILE A 153 1.34 -2.46 12.13
C ILE A 153 0.87 -1.33 13.05
N GLU A 154 1.12 -1.44 14.33
CA GLU A 154 0.74 -0.39 15.30
C GLU A 154 1.46 0.94 15.05
N THR A 155 2.68 0.90 14.50
CA THR A 155 3.39 2.11 14.04
C THR A 155 2.63 2.79 12.89
N GLY A 156 2.18 2.04 11.89
CA GLY A 156 1.37 2.57 10.79
C GLY A 156 0.03 3.14 11.27
N ILE A 157 -0.64 2.49 12.22
CA ILE A 157 -1.88 2.99 12.83
C ILE A 157 -1.65 4.34 13.52
N LYS A 158 -0.63 4.45 14.37
CA LYS A 158 -0.28 5.69 15.10
C LYS A 158 0.05 6.83 14.14
N LEU A 159 0.75 6.51 13.03
CA LEU A 159 1.07 7.49 12.01
C LEU A 159 -0.19 8.07 11.35
N VAL A 160 -1.16 7.23 11.01
CA VAL A 160 -2.45 7.68 10.48
C VAL A 160 -3.19 8.56 11.48
N GLN A 161 -3.28 8.15 12.74
CA GLN A 161 -3.92 8.95 13.80
C GLN A 161 -3.32 10.36 13.89
N GLU A 162 -1.97 10.45 13.89
CA GLU A 162 -1.26 11.73 13.88
C GLU A 162 -1.61 12.58 12.64
N LYS A 163 -1.58 11.97 11.45
CA LYS A 163 -1.83 12.71 10.21
C LYS A 163 -3.29 13.14 10.08
N MET A 164 -4.23 12.33 10.48
CA MET A 164 -5.65 12.69 10.50
C MET A 164 -5.94 13.84 11.49
N ALA A 165 -5.29 13.85 12.65
CA ALA A 165 -5.36 14.97 13.58
C ALA A 165 -4.84 16.30 12.96
N ASN A 166 -3.95 16.22 11.96
CA ASN A 166 -3.48 17.36 11.16
C ASN A 166 -4.34 17.63 9.91
N GLY A 167 -5.49 16.95 9.79
CA GLY A 167 -6.49 17.15 8.76
C GLY A 167 -6.21 16.45 7.44
N TYR A 168 -5.23 15.54 7.34
CA TYR A 168 -5.07 14.66 6.18
C TYR A 168 -6.15 13.59 6.19
N ASN A 169 -6.70 13.26 5.04
CA ASN A 169 -7.79 12.27 4.93
C ASN A 169 -7.65 11.28 3.78
N VAL A 170 -6.59 11.42 2.97
CA VAL A 170 -6.22 10.46 1.92
C VAL A 170 -4.75 10.09 2.10
N PHE A 171 -4.46 8.79 2.14
CA PHE A 171 -3.12 8.25 2.32
C PHE A 171 -2.66 7.53 1.05
N LEU A 172 -1.57 8.03 0.44
CA LEU A 172 -0.91 7.37 -0.67
C LEU A 172 0.19 6.51 -0.07
N VAL A 173 0.13 5.20 -0.24
CA VAL A 173 1.12 4.29 0.34
C VAL A 173 2.14 3.85 -0.69
N GLY A 174 3.41 3.97 -0.33
CA GLY A 174 4.56 3.54 -1.09
C GLY A 174 5.57 2.83 -0.20
N GLU A 175 6.52 2.20 -0.82
CA GLU A 175 7.53 1.41 -0.15
C GLU A 175 8.89 1.54 -0.84
N MET A 176 9.95 1.26 -0.10
CA MET A 176 11.31 1.13 -0.60
C MET A 176 12.04 0.01 0.13
N GLY A 177 12.38 -1.03 -0.60
CA GLY A 177 13.15 -2.15 -0.08
C GLY A 177 13.65 -3.05 -1.21
N ILE A 178 14.96 -3.12 -1.40
CA ILE A 178 15.50 -3.97 -2.45
C ILE A 178 15.14 -5.43 -2.20
N SER A 179 14.61 -6.10 -3.23
CA SER A 179 14.11 -7.49 -3.23
C SER A 179 12.72 -7.70 -2.60
N ASN A 180 12.02 -6.65 -2.17
CA ASN A 180 10.70 -6.77 -1.55
C ASN A 180 9.62 -7.36 -2.46
N THR A 181 9.75 -7.27 -3.79
CA THR A 181 8.85 -7.96 -4.73
C THR A 181 8.90 -9.48 -4.61
N THR A 182 9.95 -10.05 -3.99
CA THR A 182 10.01 -11.48 -3.67
C THR A 182 9.09 -11.81 -2.49
N ALA A 183 9.09 -10.98 -1.45
CA ALA A 183 8.17 -11.07 -0.33
C ALA A 183 6.72 -10.89 -0.79
N SER A 184 6.45 -9.90 -1.65
CA SER A 184 5.11 -9.69 -2.23
C SER A 184 4.61 -10.87 -3.05
N ALA A 185 5.51 -11.52 -3.82
CA ALA A 185 5.17 -12.73 -4.58
C ALA A 185 4.76 -13.88 -3.65
N LEU A 186 5.51 -14.09 -2.55
CA LEU A 186 5.19 -15.10 -1.54
C LEU A 186 3.86 -14.83 -0.84
N MET A 187 3.66 -13.61 -0.36
CA MET A 187 2.40 -13.21 0.29
C MET A 187 1.21 -13.38 -0.66
N THR A 188 1.32 -12.87 -1.89
CA THR A 188 0.26 -13.00 -2.89
C THR A 188 -0.03 -14.46 -3.23
N ALA A 189 1.01 -15.29 -3.41
CA ALA A 189 0.83 -16.71 -3.67
C ALA A 189 0.07 -17.41 -2.53
N LYS A 190 0.42 -17.12 -1.27
CA LYS A 190 -0.26 -17.70 -0.10
C LYS A 190 -1.73 -17.29 -0.04
N PHE A 191 -2.05 -16.00 -0.20
CA PHE A 191 -3.43 -15.51 -0.11
C PHE A 191 -4.30 -15.89 -1.31
N ALA A 192 -3.75 -15.77 -2.53
CA ALA A 192 -4.48 -16.01 -3.77
C ALA A 192 -4.42 -17.48 -4.26
N GLY A 193 -3.59 -18.33 -3.65
CA GLY A 193 -3.43 -19.73 -4.05
C GLY A 193 -2.72 -19.88 -5.39
N LEU A 194 -1.75 -19.03 -5.69
CA LEU A 194 -0.97 -19.06 -6.93
C LEU A 194 0.28 -19.96 -6.79
N THR A 195 0.73 -20.49 -7.90
CA THR A 195 2.05 -21.12 -7.99
C THR A 195 3.16 -20.07 -7.91
N ALA A 196 4.39 -20.52 -7.65
CA ALA A 196 5.56 -19.65 -7.64
C ALA A 196 5.76 -18.93 -8.99
N GLU A 197 5.55 -19.65 -10.09
CA GLU A 197 5.67 -19.11 -11.44
C GLU A 197 4.60 -18.03 -11.72
N GLU A 198 3.36 -18.26 -11.28
CA GLU A 198 2.26 -17.29 -11.45
C GLU A 198 2.46 -16.03 -10.62
N ALA A 199 2.99 -16.18 -9.40
CA ALA A 199 3.17 -15.07 -8.47
C ALA A 199 4.42 -14.22 -8.75
N THR A 200 5.47 -14.82 -9.39
CA THR A 200 6.78 -14.17 -9.48
C THR A 200 6.95 -13.42 -10.80
N GLY A 201 7.09 -12.11 -10.69
CA GLY A 201 7.46 -11.21 -11.77
C GLY A 201 8.94 -10.81 -11.75
N ARG A 202 9.31 -9.90 -12.68
CA ARG A 202 10.70 -9.45 -12.84
C ARG A 202 11.14 -8.40 -11.82
N GLY A 203 10.22 -7.72 -11.16
CA GLY A 203 10.54 -6.64 -10.23
C GLY A 203 11.40 -5.56 -10.90
N THR A 204 12.67 -5.47 -10.51
CA THR A 204 13.66 -4.53 -11.02
C THR A 204 14.18 -4.86 -12.44
N ASN A 205 13.37 -5.50 -13.28
CA ASN A 205 13.70 -5.91 -14.64
C ASN A 205 14.91 -6.87 -14.72
N ILE A 206 14.92 -7.87 -13.88
CA ILE A 206 15.98 -8.89 -13.80
C ILE A 206 16.05 -9.78 -15.05
N SER A 207 17.24 -10.40 -15.30
CA SER A 207 17.47 -11.35 -16.40
C SER A 207 16.61 -12.62 -16.25
N ASP A 208 16.55 -13.43 -17.30
CA ASP A 208 15.82 -14.70 -17.28
C ASP A 208 16.42 -15.69 -16.27
N GLU A 209 17.74 -15.71 -16.12
CA GLU A 209 18.44 -16.56 -15.14
C GLU A 209 18.06 -16.16 -13.70
N ARG A 210 18.06 -14.86 -13.40
CA ARG A 210 17.64 -14.35 -12.08
C ARG A 210 16.15 -14.57 -11.84
N LEU A 211 15.28 -14.44 -12.86
CA LEU A 211 13.88 -14.76 -12.75
C LEU A 211 13.65 -16.23 -12.37
N LYS A 212 14.38 -17.17 -13.02
CA LYS A 212 14.32 -18.59 -12.68
C LYS A 212 14.81 -18.87 -11.26
N LEU A 213 15.88 -18.18 -10.82
CA LEU A 213 16.35 -18.26 -9.44
C LEU A 213 15.28 -17.76 -8.46
N LYS A 214 14.69 -16.59 -8.71
CA LYS A 214 13.64 -16.01 -7.89
C LYS A 214 12.40 -16.92 -7.80
N GLN A 215 11.96 -17.50 -8.92
CA GLN A 215 10.85 -18.46 -8.96
C GLN A 215 11.14 -19.71 -8.14
N ARG A 216 12.38 -20.25 -8.22
CA ARG A 216 12.80 -21.40 -7.40
C ARG A 216 12.76 -21.06 -5.92
N ILE A 217 13.32 -19.90 -5.52
CA ILE A 217 13.30 -19.44 -4.12
C ILE A 217 11.86 -19.31 -3.63
N VAL A 218 10.97 -18.68 -4.41
CA VAL A 218 9.57 -18.56 -4.06
C VAL A 218 8.91 -19.93 -3.90
N HIS A 219 9.17 -20.87 -4.81
CA HIS A 219 8.67 -22.25 -4.72
C HIS A 219 9.12 -22.92 -3.42
N ASP A 220 10.43 -22.91 -3.15
CA ASP A 220 11.02 -23.63 -2.02
C ASP A 220 10.51 -23.05 -0.67
N VAL A 221 10.35 -21.72 -0.60
CA VAL A 221 9.81 -21.05 0.57
C VAL A 221 8.31 -21.35 0.76
N LEU A 222 7.52 -21.41 -0.33
CA LEU A 222 6.12 -21.82 -0.26
C LEU A 222 5.96 -23.24 0.27
N VAL A 223 6.83 -24.15 -0.15
CA VAL A 223 6.85 -25.54 0.37
C VAL A 223 7.30 -25.56 1.83
N LYS A 224 8.37 -24.84 2.18
CA LYS A 224 8.90 -24.77 3.55
C LYS A 224 7.84 -24.31 4.56
N TYR A 225 7.03 -23.33 4.22
CA TYR A 225 6.03 -22.75 5.10
C TYR A 225 4.58 -23.06 4.68
N GLN A 226 4.37 -24.23 4.05
CA GLN A 226 3.04 -24.65 3.56
C GLN A 226 1.99 -24.75 4.68
N ASP A 227 2.42 -25.10 5.90
CA ASP A 227 1.55 -25.34 7.05
C ASP A 227 0.98 -24.05 7.67
N ILE A 228 1.48 -22.87 7.29
CA ILE A 228 0.89 -21.61 7.76
C ILE A 228 -0.47 -21.42 7.11
N PRO A 229 -1.57 -21.34 7.90
CA PRO A 229 -2.92 -21.18 7.38
C PRO A 229 -3.08 -19.86 6.58
N LYS A 230 -3.95 -19.87 5.56
CA LYS A 230 -4.21 -18.68 4.73
C LYS A 230 -4.87 -17.54 5.50
N ASP A 231 -5.58 -17.84 6.57
CA ASP A 231 -6.24 -16.89 7.47
C ASP A 231 -5.33 -16.40 8.60
N ASP A 232 -4.14 -16.97 8.77
CA ASP A 232 -3.12 -16.43 9.68
C ASP A 232 -2.34 -15.28 9.00
N ALA A 233 -3.01 -14.15 8.84
CA ALA A 233 -2.44 -12.97 8.17
C ALA A 233 -1.15 -12.47 8.82
N ILE A 234 -1.09 -12.43 10.16
CA ILE A 234 0.11 -12.03 10.90
C ILE A 234 1.23 -13.06 10.73
N GLY A 235 0.89 -14.34 10.74
CA GLY A 235 1.87 -15.42 10.51
C GLY A 235 2.49 -15.34 9.13
N ILE A 236 1.70 -15.11 8.08
CA ILE A 236 2.20 -14.95 6.72
C ILE A 236 3.10 -13.71 6.63
N LEU A 237 2.64 -12.56 7.15
CA LEU A 237 3.41 -11.31 7.16
C LEU A 237 4.74 -11.46 7.91
N ALA A 238 4.73 -12.09 9.08
CA ALA A 238 5.93 -12.30 9.88
C ALA A 238 6.92 -13.25 9.21
N THR A 239 6.42 -14.28 8.52
CA THR A 239 7.28 -15.30 7.92
C THR A 239 7.94 -14.86 6.63
N VAL A 240 7.19 -14.20 5.73
CA VAL A 240 7.66 -13.89 4.36
C VAL A 240 7.50 -12.42 3.96
N GLY A 241 7.08 -11.54 4.89
CA GLY A 241 6.88 -10.13 4.62
C GLY A 241 8.14 -9.27 4.73
N GLY A 242 7.93 -7.98 4.95
CA GLY A 242 8.94 -6.95 5.15
C GLY A 242 8.54 -6.00 6.28
N PHE A 243 9.49 -5.36 6.92
CA PHE A 243 9.20 -4.39 7.98
C PHE A 243 8.38 -3.20 7.45
N GLU A 244 8.70 -2.70 6.25
CA GLU A 244 7.96 -1.63 5.60
C GLU A 244 6.51 -2.05 5.27
N PHE A 245 6.29 -3.33 4.95
CA PHE A 245 4.96 -3.87 4.69
C PHE A 245 4.08 -3.84 5.93
N THR A 246 4.66 -4.09 7.11
CA THR A 246 3.91 -4.01 8.37
C THR A 246 3.33 -2.61 8.58
N CYS A 247 4.13 -1.57 8.32
CA CYS A 247 3.68 -0.18 8.42
C CYS A 247 2.53 0.11 7.43
N ILE A 248 2.63 -0.35 6.17
CA ILE A 248 1.57 -0.15 5.17
C ILE A 248 0.27 -0.84 5.58
N VAL A 249 0.35 -2.06 6.11
CA VAL A 249 -0.84 -2.75 6.68
C VAL A 249 -1.48 -1.89 7.78
N GLY A 250 -0.65 -1.34 8.67
CA GLY A 250 -1.10 -0.45 9.73
C GLY A 250 -1.74 0.84 9.22
N VAL A 251 -1.21 1.44 8.15
CA VAL A 251 -1.81 2.61 7.50
C VAL A 251 -3.19 2.27 6.94
N ILE A 252 -3.36 1.10 6.29
CA ILE A 252 -4.64 0.66 5.74
C ILE A 252 -5.67 0.48 6.86
N LEU A 253 -5.32 -0.24 7.93
CA LEU A 253 -6.23 -0.49 9.05
C LEU A 253 -6.54 0.80 9.82
N GLY A 254 -5.52 1.61 10.11
CA GLY A 254 -5.68 2.88 10.80
C GLY A 254 -6.57 3.86 10.05
N ALA A 255 -6.40 3.97 8.74
CA ALA A 255 -7.26 4.81 7.89
C ALA A 255 -8.71 4.31 7.90
N ALA A 256 -8.93 3.02 7.77
CA ALA A 256 -10.27 2.44 7.82
C ALA A 256 -10.97 2.69 9.17
N ALA A 257 -10.27 2.52 10.30
CA ALA A 257 -10.82 2.74 11.64
C ALA A 257 -11.18 4.21 11.91
N HIS A 258 -10.49 5.15 11.26
CA HIS A 258 -10.67 6.60 11.48
C HIS A 258 -11.33 7.34 10.30
N HIS A 259 -11.98 6.61 9.38
CA HIS A 259 -12.63 7.19 8.20
C HIS A 259 -11.68 8.01 7.29
N GLY A 260 -10.47 7.50 7.07
CA GLY A 260 -9.57 7.97 6.02
C GLY A 260 -9.63 7.04 4.82
N MET A 261 -9.20 7.52 3.64
CA MET A 261 -9.06 6.69 2.45
C MET A 261 -7.60 6.37 2.17
N VAL A 262 -7.31 5.13 1.77
CA VAL A 262 -5.99 4.73 1.28
C VAL A 262 -6.05 4.49 -0.23
N ILE A 263 -5.10 5.06 -0.95
CA ILE A 263 -4.84 4.73 -2.35
C ILE A 263 -3.60 3.85 -2.38
N ILE A 264 -3.79 2.57 -2.71
CA ILE A 264 -2.68 1.63 -2.87
C ILE A 264 -1.99 1.86 -4.23
N ASP A 265 -0.68 1.66 -4.25
CA ASP A 265 0.15 1.84 -5.44
C ASP A 265 0.08 0.61 -6.36
N GLY A 266 1.12 -0.20 -6.38
CA GLY A 266 1.25 -1.35 -7.27
C GLY A 266 1.18 -2.69 -6.53
N PHE A 267 2.01 -3.63 -7.00
CA PHE A 267 1.99 -5.02 -6.54
C PHE A 267 2.32 -5.18 -5.05
N ASN A 268 3.35 -4.47 -4.55
CA ASN A 268 3.79 -4.59 -3.16
C ASN A 268 2.72 -4.10 -2.18
N THR A 269 2.12 -2.95 -2.45
CA THR A 269 1.06 -2.40 -1.60
C THR A 269 -0.24 -3.21 -1.70
N SER A 270 -0.50 -3.85 -2.85
CA SER A 270 -1.60 -4.81 -2.99
C SER A 270 -1.38 -6.05 -2.13
N ALA A 271 -0.15 -6.56 -2.01
CA ALA A 271 0.17 -7.66 -1.11
C ALA A 271 -0.07 -7.28 0.37
N CYS A 272 0.26 -6.04 0.75
CA CYS A 272 -0.07 -5.52 2.09
C CYS A 272 -1.60 -5.42 2.31
N ALA A 273 -2.34 -4.99 1.29
CA ALA A 273 -3.80 -4.92 1.36
C ALA A 273 -4.45 -6.30 1.53
N LEU A 274 -3.87 -7.38 0.98
CA LEU A 274 -4.33 -8.75 1.22
C LEU A 274 -4.21 -9.13 2.71
N VAL A 275 -3.15 -8.71 3.39
CA VAL A 275 -3.01 -8.89 4.85
C VAL A 275 -4.11 -8.15 5.59
N ALA A 276 -4.31 -6.85 5.28
CA ALA A 276 -5.33 -6.03 5.92
C ALA A 276 -6.75 -6.61 5.69
N LYS A 277 -7.05 -7.05 4.46
CA LYS A 277 -8.32 -7.71 4.12
C LYS A 277 -8.54 -8.99 4.92
N THR A 278 -7.49 -9.79 5.09
CA THR A 278 -7.59 -11.06 5.84
C THR A 278 -7.84 -10.80 7.32
N LEU A 279 -7.23 -9.74 7.89
CA LEU A 279 -7.50 -9.32 9.26
C LEU A 279 -8.91 -8.76 9.41
N VAL A 280 -9.32 -7.83 8.53
CA VAL A 280 -10.62 -7.16 8.58
C VAL A 280 -11.13 -6.91 7.15
N PRO A 281 -12.00 -7.77 6.60
CA PRO A 281 -12.50 -7.62 5.23
C PRO A 281 -13.12 -6.24 4.92
N ALA A 282 -13.78 -5.61 5.89
CA ALA A 282 -14.38 -4.28 5.76
C ALA A 282 -13.33 -3.17 5.52
N SER A 283 -12.05 -3.40 5.81
CA SER A 283 -11.00 -2.42 5.52
C SER A 283 -10.89 -2.09 4.03
N MET A 284 -11.30 -3.00 3.13
CA MET A 284 -11.28 -2.77 1.69
C MET A 284 -12.30 -1.72 1.21
N ASP A 285 -13.28 -1.41 2.00
CA ASP A 285 -14.21 -0.29 1.74
C ASP A 285 -13.50 1.08 1.73
N TYR A 286 -12.35 1.17 2.38
CA TYR A 286 -11.52 2.36 2.54
C TYR A 286 -10.30 2.36 1.62
N VAL A 287 -10.15 1.35 0.76
CA VAL A 287 -9.03 1.21 -0.16
C VAL A 287 -9.46 1.47 -1.59
N MET A 288 -8.73 2.31 -2.29
CA MET A 288 -8.86 2.54 -3.72
C MET A 288 -7.61 2.01 -4.43
N ALA A 289 -7.81 1.17 -5.44
CA ALA A 289 -6.71 0.76 -6.31
C ALA A 289 -6.33 1.92 -7.23
N SER A 290 -5.05 2.06 -7.54
CA SER A 290 -4.58 3.06 -8.49
C SER A 290 -4.49 2.49 -9.91
N HIS A 291 -3.38 1.90 -10.25
CA HIS A 291 -3.08 1.38 -11.58
C HIS A 291 -2.95 -0.13 -11.58
N LEU A 292 -3.11 -0.73 -12.75
CA LEU A 292 -2.69 -2.11 -12.97
C LEU A 292 -1.16 -2.12 -13.12
N SER A 293 -0.46 -2.60 -12.10
CA SER A 293 0.99 -2.75 -12.15
C SER A 293 1.38 -3.77 -13.23
N ALA A 294 2.50 -3.53 -13.91
CA ALA A 294 3.07 -4.47 -14.87
C ALA A 294 3.63 -5.76 -14.24
N GLU A 295 3.65 -5.88 -12.91
CA GLU A 295 4.04 -7.11 -12.22
C GLU A 295 3.03 -8.24 -12.49
N LYS A 296 3.56 -9.46 -12.68
CA LYS A 296 2.82 -10.63 -13.18
C LYS A 296 1.55 -10.94 -12.38
N ALA A 297 1.62 -10.91 -11.06
CA ALA A 297 0.49 -11.26 -10.20
C ALA A 297 -0.38 -10.04 -9.77
N ALA A 298 -0.10 -8.84 -10.29
CA ALA A 298 -0.84 -7.64 -9.90
C ALA A 298 -2.36 -7.76 -10.14
N LYS A 299 -2.75 -8.29 -11.29
CA LYS A 299 -4.16 -8.52 -11.61
C LYS A 299 -4.83 -9.50 -10.65
N SER A 300 -4.15 -10.61 -10.34
CA SER A 300 -4.65 -11.60 -9.39
C SER A 300 -4.76 -11.03 -7.97
N SER A 301 -3.80 -10.19 -7.54
CA SER A 301 -3.88 -9.49 -6.27
C SER A 301 -5.13 -8.61 -6.20
N LEU A 302 -5.37 -7.75 -7.19
CA LEU A 302 -6.53 -6.87 -7.24
C LEU A 302 -7.85 -7.65 -7.27
N GLN A 303 -7.93 -8.74 -8.03
CA GLN A 303 -9.11 -9.62 -8.06
C GLN A 303 -9.39 -10.23 -6.67
N ASN A 304 -8.35 -10.70 -5.98
CA ASN A 304 -8.49 -11.23 -4.62
C ASN A 304 -8.86 -10.15 -3.60
N LEU A 305 -8.48 -8.89 -3.82
CA LEU A 305 -8.92 -7.75 -3.02
C LEU A 305 -10.38 -7.37 -3.30
N GLY A 306 -10.93 -7.72 -4.46
CA GLY A 306 -12.23 -7.24 -4.95
C GLY A 306 -12.14 -5.80 -5.45
N LEU A 307 -10.97 -5.40 -5.96
CA LEU A 307 -10.68 -4.05 -6.45
C LEU A 307 -10.36 -4.09 -7.95
N ASP A 308 -10.73 -3.01 -8.64
CA ASP A 308 -10.39 -2.77 -10.04
C ASP A 308 -9.46 -1.58 -10.18
N ALA A 309 -8.35 -1.74 -10.91
CA ALA A 309 -7.49 -0.62 -11.26
C ALA A 309 -8.25 0.43 -12.07
N TYR A 310 -7.96 1.70 -11.82
CA TYR A 310 -8.56 2.79 -12.58
C TYR A 310 -7.83 3.07 -13.89
N VAL A 311 -6.51 2.85 -13.92
CA VAL A 311 -5.67 3.07 -15.09
C VAL A 311 -4.73 1.89 -15.34
N ASP A 312 -4.33 1.73 -16.59
CA ASP A 312 -3.26 0.83 -17.02
C ASP A 312 -2.26 1.65 -17.86
N LEU A 313 -1.12 1.96 -17.24
CA LEU A 313 -0.06 2.79 -17.82
C LEU A 313 1.26 2.01 -17.98
N GLY A 314 1.24 0.69 -17.71
CA GLY A 314 2.44 -0.14 -17.72
C GLY A 314 3.45 0.22 -16.62
N LEU A 315 3.02 0.87 -15.54
CA LEU A 315 3.91 1.28 -14.44
C LEU A 315 4.38 0.08 -13.64
N CYS A 316 5.66 0.12 -13.24
CA CYS A 316 6.29 -0.84 -12.33
C CYS A 316 7.34 -0.15 -11.42
N LEU A 317 7.15 1.13 -11.10
CA LEU A 317 8.11 1.91 -10.32
C LEU A 317 8.01 1.64 -8.82
N GLY A 318 6.82 1.57 -8.24
CA GLY A 318 6.60 1.61 -6.79
C GLY A 318 6.56 3.06 -6.26
N GLU A 319 6.95 3.25 -5.01
CA GLU A 319 7.15 4.56 -4.39
C GLU A 319 5.89 5.46 -4.39
N ALA A 320 4.69 4.88 -4.28
CA ALA A 320 3.40 5.56 -4.41
C ALA A 320 3.16 6.26 -5.75
N SER A 321 3.86 5.85 -6.82
CA SER A 321 3.78 6.52 -8.12
C SER A 321 2.40 6.42 -8.76
N GLY A 322 1.83 5.23 -8.83
CA GLY A 322 0.48 5.03 -9.32
C GLY A 322 -0.58 5.63 -8.38
N GLY A 323 -0.32 5.57 -7.07
CA GLY A 323 -1.15 6.23 -6.06
C GLY A 323 -1.27 7.74 -6.30
N SER A 324 -0.18 8.38 -6.70
CA SER A 324 -0.16 9.83 -7.02
C SER A 324 -0.95 10.16 -8.29
N VAL A 325 -0.85 9.31 -9.32
CA VAL A 325 -1.67 9.46 -10.55
C VAL A 325 -3.15 9.36 -10.19
N GLN A 326 -3.52 8.35 -9.40
CA GLN A 326 -4.90 8.14 -8.95
C GLN A 326 -5.40 9.28 -8.07
N MET A 327 -4.54 9.86 -7.23
CA MET A 327 -4.88 11.04 -6.42
C MET A 327 -5.27 12.23 -7.30
N GLY A 328 -4.53 12.48 -8.38
CA GLY A 328 -4.87 13.51 -9.36
C GLY A 328 -6.23 13.26 -10.02
N MET A 329 -6.58 12.01 -10.31
CA MET A 329 -7.89 11.65 -10.84
C MET A 329 -9.01 11.82 -9.80
N LEU A 330 -8.76 11.48 -8.55
CA LEU A 330 -9.73 11.70 -7.46
C LEU A 330 -9.99 13.19 -7.27
N ASP A 331 -8.94 14.01 -7.24
CA ASP A 331 -9.06 15.47 -7.12
C ASP A 331 -9.89 16.06 -8.28
N LEU A 332 -9.57 15.66 -9.51
CA LEU A 332 -10.34 16.03 -10.70
C LEU A 332 -11.82 15.62 -10.56
N ALA A 333 -12.10 14.40 -10.12
CA ALA A 333 -13.46 13.89 -9.98
C ALA A 333 -14.25 14.67 -8.93
N VAL A 334 -13.63 15.02 -7.80
CA VAL A 334 -14.24 15.84 -6.75
C VAL A 334 -14.52 17.26 -7.25
N HIS A 335 -13.61 17.88 -7.99
CA HIS A 335 -13.83 19.20 -8.60
C HIS A 335 -14.98 19.17 -9.60
N MET A 336 -15.06 18.14 -10.45
CA MET A 336 -16.17 17.97 -11.39
C MET A 336 -17.50 17.80 -10.65
N TYR A 337 -17.54 16.96 -9.60
CA TYR A 337 -18.74 16.77 -8.79
C TYR A 337 -19.24 18.10 -8.20
N LYS A 338 -18.35 18.86 -7.56
CA LYS A 338 -18.70 20.17 -6.98
C LYS A 338 -19.16 21.16 -8.02
N SER A 339 -18.57 21.19 -9.20
CA SER A 339 -18.97 22.05 -10.32
C SER A 339 -20.36 21.69 -10.84
N VAL A 340 -20.60 20.40 -11.10
CA VAL A 340 -21.87 19.91 -11.65
C VAL A 340 -23.02 20.08 -10.67
N THR A 341 -22.80 19.83 -9.38
CA THR A 341 -23.83 19.97 -8.33
C THR A 341 -24.01 21.39 -7.82
N GLY A 342 -23.28 22.36 -8.37
CA GLY A 342 -23.36 23.78 -7.97
C GLY A 342 -22.86 24.07 -6.55
N GLY A 343 -21.93 23.25 -6.05
CA GLY A 343 -21.38 23.38 -4.69
C GLY A 343 -22.38 23.06 -3.58
N LYS A 344 -23.53 22.51 -3.91
CA LYS A 344 -24.56 22.06 -2.95
C LYS A 344 -24.22 20.68 -2.35
N ALA A 345 -23.00 20.26 -2.53
CA ALA A 345 -22.51 18.99 -2.01
C ALA A 345 -21.82 19.18 -0.66
#